data_8978c96722c0600acd50450347e2a6f5
#
_entry.id   8978c96722c0600acd50450347e2a6f5
#
_cell.length_a   1.000
_cell.length_b   1.000
_cell.length_c   1.000
_cell.angle_alpha   90.00
_cell.angle_beta   90.00
_cell.angle_gamma   90.00
#
_symmetry.space_group_name_H-M   'P 1'
#
loop_
_entity.id
_entity.type
_entity.pdbx_description
1 polymer ?
#
loop_
_entity_poly.entity_id
_entity_poly.type
_entity_poly.pdbx_seq_one_letter_code
_entity_poly.pdbx_strand_id
1 'polypeptide(L)'
;MGYYWPTMKKDTAEFVKKCHSCQVQATLIHTHPQNLHSMVTLWPFHTWGLDLVGPINPPPCGYIWILVATEYFTKWVEAVPLRKAIGGAIANFIKENIIVRFGVPRRIISDNGMPFVNSDVRKMLEFYQVKHHRSLPYYSQRNGQAEATNKTLIKIISKMSQEYTGGWAMHLPNVLYAYRNSPKSATGFSPFSLVYGTEVISPAEVMTLSLRVM
;
A
#
# COMPACT_ATOMS: atom_id res chain seq x y z
N MET A 1 6.84 17.73 -7.65
CA MET A 1 7.40 17.97 -8.99
C MET A 1 7.33 19.45 -9.28
N GLY A 2 8.44 20.05 -9.71
CA GLY A 2 8.54 21.50 -9.96
C GLY A 2 7.95 22.00 -11.29
N TYR A 3 7.33 21.10 -12.06
CA TYR A 3 6.75 21.48 -13.35
C TYR A 3 5.25 21.67 -13.24
N TYR A 4 4.78 22.83 -13.67
CA TYR A 4 3.36 23.17 -13.74
C TYR A 4 3.07 23.93 -15.04
N TRP A 5 1.96 23.58 -15.68
CA TRP A 5 1.37 24.37 -16.76
C TRP A 5 -0.16 24.40 -16.59
N PRO A 6 -0.85 25.46 -17.05
CA PRO A 6 -2.27 25.70 -16.74
C PRO A 6 -3.20 24.54 -17.13
N THR A 7 -2.89 23.81 -18.21
CA THR A 7 -3.70 22.71 -18.75
C THR A 7 -3.25 21.32 -18.28
N MET A 8 -2.29 21.23 -17.36
CA MET A 8 -1.67 19.98 -16.92
C MET A 8 -2.68 18.89 -16.56
N LYS A 9 -3.72 19.22 -15.79
CA LYS A 9 -4.75 18.24 -15.39
C LYS A 9 -5.52 17.71 -16.60
N LYS A 10 -5.87 18.57 -17.54
CA LYS A 10 -6.60 18.21 -18.76
C LYS A 10 -5.72 17.34 -19.67
N ASP A 11 -4.51 17.77 -19.92
CA ASP A 11 -3.57 17.07 -20.79
C ASP A 11 -3.21 15.69 -20.24
N THR A 12 -2.98 15.59 -18.92
CA THR A 12 -2.75 14.31 -18.25
C THR A 12 -3.96 13.37 -18.36
N ALA A 13 -5.18 13.90 -18.18
CA ALA A 13 -6.38 13.09 -18.32
C ALA A 13 -6.58 12.60 -19.77
N GLU A 14 -6.28 13.43 -20.76
CA GLU A 14 -6.34 13.06 -22.18
C GLU A 14 -5.26 12.03 -22.54
N PHE A 15 -4.05 12.19 -22.01
CA PHE A 15 -2.99 11.20 -22.16
C PHE A 15 -3.40 9.83 -21.58
N VAL A 16 -3.92 9.82 -20.35
CA VAL A 16 -4.35 8.56 -19.70
C VAL A 16 -5.44 7.86 -20.50
N LYS A 17 -6.40 8.58 -21.09
CA LYS A 17 -7.45 8.01 -21.94
C LYS A 17 -6.91 7.28 -23.17
N LYS A 18 -5.79 7.73 -23.71
CA LYS A 18 -5.15 7.17 -24.91
C LYS A 18 -4.06 6.14 -24.59
N CYS A 19 -3.58 6.10 -23.38
CA CYS A 19 -2.52 5.20 -22.93
C CYS A 19 -3.05 3.76 -22.84
N HIS A 20 -2.54 2.86 -23.70
CA HIS A 20 -2.98 1.45 -23.74
C HIS A 20 -2.85 0.77 -22.38
N SER A 21 -1.70 0.86 -21.72
CA SER A 21 -1.47 0.27 -20.40
C SER A 21 -2.45 0.80 -19.34
N CYS A 22 -2.77 2.11 -19.37
CA CYS A 22 -3.74 2.68 -18.43
C CYS A 22 -5.16 2.15 -18.70
N GLN A 23 -5.54 1.97 -19.96
CA GLN A 23 -6.87 1.47 -20.32
C GLN A 23 -7.06 -0.01 -20.00
N VAL A 24 -6.05 -0.85 -20.27
CA VAL A 24 -6.08 -2.29 -19.91
C VAL A 24 -6.20 -2.49 -18.41
N GLN A 25 -5.57 -1.63 -17.61
CA GLN A 25 -5.60 -1.68 -16.14
C GLN A 25 -6.78 -0.91 -15.51
N ALA A 26 -7.63 -0.28 -16.33
CA ALA A 26 -8.80 0.44 -15.83
C ALA A 26 -9.81 -0.53 -15.19
N THR A 27 -10.40 -0.10 -14.08
CA THR A 27 -11.46 -0.88 -13.41
C THR A 27 -12.81 -0.49 -13.99
N LEU A 28 -13.54 -1.44 -14.56
CA LEU A 28 -14.95 -1.26 -14.89
C LEU A 28 -15.75 -1.32 -13.58
N ILE A 29 -16.31 -0.20 -13.17
CA ILE A 29 -17.15 -0.13 -11.96
C ILE A 29 -18.59 -0.40 -12.38
N HIS A 30 -19.10 -1.61 -12.08
CA HIS A 30 -20.49 -2.00 -12.31
C HIS A 30 -21.33 -2.06 -11.03
N THR A 31 -20.78 -1.65 -9.89
CA THR A 31 -21.48 -1.71 -8.60
C THR A 31 -22.01 -0.34 -8.19
N HIS A 32 -23.24 -0.31 -7.70
CA HIS A 32 -23.78 0.88 -7.05
C HIS A 32 -22.91 1.31 -5.87
N PRO A 33 -22.68 2.62 -5.66
CA PRO A 33 -21.94 3.11 -4.49
C PRO A 33 -22.72 2.73 -3.23
N GLN A 34 -22.17 1.81 -2.44
CA GLN A 34 -22.66 1.54 -1.09
C GLN A 34 -22.01 2.54 -0.13
N ASN A 35 -22.76 2.98 0.88
CA ASN A 35 -22.23 3.82 1.95
C ASN A 35 -21.13 3.05 2.71
N LEU A 36 -19.88 3.32 2.36
CA LEU A 36 -18.72 2.81 3.07
C LEU A 36 -18.62 3.57 4.39
N HIS A 37 -18.87 2.89 5.50
CA HIS A 37 -18.57 3.43 6.82
C HIS A 37 -17.06 3.60 6.94
N SER A 38 -16.61 4.83 6.82
CA SER A 38 -15.21 5.19 7.01
C SER A 38 -14.78 4.79 8.42
N MET A 39 -13.78 3.91 8.53
CA MET A 39 -13.12 3.67 9.81
C MET A 39 -12.31 4.92 10.17
N VAL A 40 -12.82 5.73 11.09
CA VAL A 40 -12.12 6.90 11.59
C VAL A 40 -11.01 6.43 12.53
N THR A 41 -9.77 6.69 12.17
CA THR A 41 -8.62 6.56 13.06
C THR A 41 -8.30 7.93 13.64
N LEU A 42 -8.05 7.97 14.95
CA LEU A 42 -7.94 9.23 15.71
C LEU A 42 -6.61 9.96 15.46
N TRP A 43 -5.52 9.23 15.16
CA TRP A 43 -4.17 9.77 14.92
C TRP A 43 -3.34 8.83 14.05
N PRO A 44 -2.23 9.31 13.46
CA PRO A 44 -1.30 8.51 12.66
C PRO A 44 -0.75 7.30 13.42
N PHE A 45 -0.52 6.20 12.70
CA PHE A 45 0.05 4.93 13.17
C PHE A 45 -0.75 4.19 14.24
N HIS A 46 -1.97 4.63 14.54
CA HIS A 46 -2.85 4.01 15.50
C HIS A 46 -3.36 2.63 15.04
N THR A 47 -3.71 2.51 13.77
CA THR A 47 -4.36 1.31 13.21
C THR A 47 -3.72 0.90 11.89
N TRP A 48 -3.27 -0.34 11.82
CA TRP A 48 -2.74 -0.94 10.60
C TRP A 48 -3.63 -2.08 10.13
N GLY A 49 -3.91 -2.12 8.83
CA GLY A 49 -4.53 -3.26 8.17
C GLY A 49 -3.46 -4.14 7.52
N LEU A 50 -3.46 -5.43 7.84
CA LEU A 50 -2.60 -6.43 7.19
C LEU A 50 -3.41 -7.22 6.18
N ASP A 51 -2.79 -7.49 5.04
CA ASP A 51 -3.37 -8.36 4.03
C ASP A 51 -2.27 -9.11 3.26
N LEU A 52 -2.64 -10.22 2.64
CA LEU A 52 -1.75 -11.08 1.89
C LEU A 52 -2.22 -11.20 0.45
N VAL A 53 -1.42 -10.71 -0.47
CA VAL A 53 -1.70 -10.73 -1.90
C VAL A 53 -0.99 -11.91 -2.54
N GLY A 54 -1.71 -12.74 -3.27
CA GLY A 54 -1.16 -13.88 -4.00
C GLY A 54 -2.07 -15.10 -4.00
N PRO A 55 -1.61 -16.22 -4.55
CA PRO A 55 -0.30 -16.42 -5.18
C PRO A 55 -0.13 -15.69 -6.51
N ILE A 56 1.03 -15.07 -6.73
CA ILE A 56 1.36 -14.33 -7.98
C ILE A 56 2.23 -15.22 -8.86
N ASN A 57 1.78 -15.44 -10.10
CA ASN A 57 2.48 -16.23 -11.10
C ASN A 57 2.85 -15.36 -12.31
N PRO A 58 4.02 -15.60 -12.96
CA PRO A 58 5.11 -16.50 -12.56
C PRO A 58 5.85 -16.01 -11.31
N PRO A 59 6.42 -16.90 -10.45
CA PRO A 59 7.11 -16.53 -9.23
C PRO A 59 8.55 -16.10 -9.51
N PRO A 60 8.89 -14.81 -9.54
CA PRO A 60 10.27 -14.37 -9.71
C PRO A 60 11.08 -14.73 -8.46
N CYS A 61 12.18 -15.43 -8.63
CA CYS A 61 13.05 -15.85 -7.51
C CYS A 61 12.32 -16.65 -6.42
N GLY A 62 11.19 -17.29 -6.75
CA GLY A 62 10.37 -18.07 -5.82
C GLY A 62 9.45 -17.25 -4.91
N TYR A 63 9.36 -15.93 -5.10
CA TYR A 63 8.39 -15.10 -4.37
C TYR A 63 7.01 -15.20 -5.00
N ILE A 64 6.03 -15.66 -4.23
CA ILE A 64 4.65 -15.89 -4.67
C ILE A 64 3.63 -15.05 -3.90
N TRP A 65 4.03 -14.43 -2.79
CA TRP A 65 3.15 -13.63 -1.95
C TRP A 65 3.71 -12.23 -1.74
N ILE A 66 2.84 -11.25 -1.55
CA ILE A 66 3.17 -9.92 -1.02
C ILE A 66 2.41 -9.76 0.29
N LEU A 67 3.14 -9.59 1.38
CA LEU A 67 2.55 -9.16 2.65
C LEU A 67 2.49 -7.63 2.65
N VAL A 68 1.30 -7.08 2.83
CA VAL A 68 1.04 -5.63 2.79
C VAL A 68 0.50 -5.18 4.14
N ALA A 69 1.01 -4.07 4.63
CA ALA A 69 0.47 -3.34 5.78
C ALA A 69 0.07 -1.93 5.35
N THR A 70 -1.19 -1.58 5.55
CA THR A 70 -1.73 -0.23 5.25
C THR A 70 -2.04 0.49 6.55
N GLU A 71 -1.47 1.66 6.76
CA GLU A 71 -1.79 2.54 7.85
C GLU A 71 -3.06 3.35 7.50
N TYR A 72 -4.06 3.32 8.41
CA TYR A 72 -5.40 3.78 8.05
C TYR A 72 -5.59 5.29 8.07
N PHE A 73 -4.77 6.04 8.78
CA PHE A 73 -4.84 7.49 8.81
C PHE A 73 -4.12 8.13 7.61
N THR A 74 -2.81 7.91 7.50
CA THR A 74 -1.95 8.51 6.47
C THR A 74 -2.04 7.81 5.11
N LYS A 75 -2.61 6.60 5.07
CA LYS A 75 -2.57 5.68 3.92
C LYS A 75 -1.16 5.20 3.57
N TRP A 76 -0.23 5.30 4.53
CA TRP A 76 1.11 4.76 4.35
C TRP A 76 1.07 3.25 4.16
N VAL A 77 1.97 2.73 3.35
CA VAL A 77 2.04 1.30 3.06
C VAL A 77 3.46 0.79 3.23
N GLU A 78 3.58 -0.31 3.95
CA GLU A 78 4.74 -1.19 3.97
C GLU A 78 4.40 -2.50 3.27
N ALA A 79 5.34 -3.05 2.51
CA ALA A 79 5.13 -4.36 1.89
C ALA A 79 6.45 -5.08 1.69
N VAL A 80 6.40 -6.41 1.77
CA VAL A 80 7.54 -7.29 1.51
C VAL A 80 7.12 -8.49 0.65
N PRO A 81 8.00 -8.96 -0.25
CA PRO A 81 7.76 -10.18 -0.98
C PRO A 81 8.03 -11.39 -0.08
N LEU A 82 7.19 -12.40 -0.15
CA LEU A 82 7.34 -13.64 0.61
C LEU A 82 7.34 -14.86 -0.32
N ARG A 83 8.22 -15.82 -0.02
CA ARG A 83 8.21 -17.14 -0.66
C ARG A 83 7.15 -18.06 -0.04
N LYS A 84 6.91 -17.93 1.26
CA LYS A 84 5.92 -18.69 2.02
C LYS A 84 5.19 -17.77 3.00
N ALA A 85 3.88 -17.89 3.06
CA ALA A 85 3.03 -17.17 4.02
C ALA A 85 2.98 -17.94 5.33
N ILE A 86 3.99 -17.75 6.18
CA ILE A 86 4.11 -18.40 7.50
C ILE A 86 4.03 -17.37 8.63
N GLY A 87 3.51 -17.77 9.79
CA GLY A 87 3.29 -16.87 10.93
C GLY A 87 4.56 -16.17 11.42
N GLY A 88 5.70 -16.87 11.45
CA GLY A 88 6.97 -16.27 11.85
C GLY A 88 7.42 -15.12 10.93
N ALA A 89 7.23 -15.27 9.62
CA ALA A 89 7.55 -14.18 8.66
C ALA A 89 6.64 -12.97 8.87
N ILE A 90 5.35 -13.18 9.16
CA ILE A 90 4.41 -12.11 9.46
C ILE A 90 4.76 -11.41 10.78
N ALA A 91 5.10 -12.16 11.83
CA ALA A 91 5.52 -11.59 13.11
C ALA A 91 6.78 -10.73 12.95
N ASN A 92 7.80 -11.22 12.22
CA ASN A 92 9.00 -10.45 11.93
C ASN A 92 8.69 -9.19 11.12
N PHE A 93 7.83 -9.28 10.10
CA PHE A 93 7.41 -8.12 9.32
C PHE A 93 6.75 -7.05 10.20
N ILE A 94 5.81 -7.43 11.06
CA ILE A 94 5.16 -6.47 11.97
C ILE A 94 6.19 -5.81 12.88
N LYS A 95 7.13 -6.59 13.42
CA LYS A 95 8.18 -6.06 14.29
C LYS A 95 9.08 -5.07 13.54
N GLU A 96 9.63 -5.47 12.39
CA GLU A 96 10.67 -4.72 11.69
C GLU A 96 10.10 -3.53 10.88
N ASN A 97 8.97 -3.74 10.19
CA ASN A 97 8.41 -2.74 9.28
C ASN A 97 7.37 -1.82 9.94
N ILE A 98 6.77 -2.23 11.05
CA ILE A 98 5.78 -1.40 11.75
C ILE A 98 6.34 -0.90 13.08
N ILE A 99 6.61 -1.82 14.03
CA ILE A 99 6.92 -1.44 15.42
C ILE A 99 8.24 -0.66 15.51
N VAL A 100 9.31 -1.16 14.88
CA VAL A 100 10.63 -0.51 14.94
C VAL A 100 10.64 0.84 14.23
N ARG A 101 9.81 1.01 13.19
CA ARG A 101 9.82 2.21 12.35
C ARG A 101 8.84 3.28 12.81
N PHE A 102 7.68 2.89 13.30
CA PHE A 102 6.56 3.81 13.58
C PHE A 102 6.05 3.73 15.02
N GLY A 103 6.66 2.87 15.84
CA GLY A 103 6.20 2.61 17.20
C GLY A 103 5.11 1.53 17.27
N VAL A 104 4.70 1.22 18.51
CA VAL A 104 3.71 0.16 18.78
C VAL A 104 2.31 0.66 18.43
N PRO A 105 1.62 0.05 17.44
CA PRO A 105 0.26 0.45 17.09
C PRO A 105 -0.73 0.03 18.19
N ARG A 106 -1.82 0.76 18.31
CA ARG A 106 -2.90 0.35 19.23
C ARG A 106 -3.64 -0.87 18.72
N ARG A 107 -3.73 -1.00 17.37
CA ARG A 107 -4.57 -2.01 16.73
C ARG A 107 -3.98 -2.50 15.41
N ILE A 108 -4.06 -3.81 15.20
CA ILE A 108 -3.84 -4.43 13.90
C ILE A 108 -5.12 -5.14 13.47
N ILE A 109 -5.49 -4.97 12.19
CA ILE A 109 -6.64 -5.61 11.56
C ILE A 109 -6.12 -6.55 10.48
N SER A 110 -6.59 -7.79 10.44
CA SER A 110 -6.31 -8.74 9.36
C SER A 110 -7.56 -9.55 9.04
N ASP A 111 -7.50 -10.36 7.99
CA ASP A 111 -8.45 -11.43 7.80
C ASP A 111 -8.25 -12.57 8.83
N ASN A 112 -9.07 -13.63 8.72
CA ASN A 112 -8.96 -14.84 9.53
C ASN A 112 -8.05 -15.90 8.91
N GLY A 113 -7.22 -15.55 7.92
CA GLY A 113 -6.28 -16.46 7.27
C GLY A 113 -5.30 -17.09 8.25
N MET A 114 -5.00 -18.37 8.06
CA MET A 114 -4.08 -19.14 8.92
C MET A 114 -2.74 -18.43 9.21
N PRO A 115 -2.12 -17.72 8.26
CA PRO A 115 -0.87 -17.02 8.53
C PRO A 115 -0.99 -15.94 9.61
N PHE A 116 -2.13 -15.25 9.69
CA PHE A 116 -2.38 -14.17 10.67
C PHE A 116 -2.85 -14.70 12.03
N VAL A 117 -3.45 -15.88 12.06
CA VAL A 117 -4.01 -16.51 13.28
C VAL A 117 -3.01 -17.43 13.98
N ASN A 118 -1.77 -17.48 13.50
CA ASN A 118 -0.70 -18.32 14.02
C ASN A 118 -0.26 -17.90 15.44
N SER A 119 0.28 -18.89 16.19
CA SER A 119 0.80 -18.72 17.56
C SER A 119 1.91 -17.65 17.65
N ASP A 120 2.77 -17.56 16.62
CA ASP A 120 3.89 -16.62 16.62
C ASP A 120 3.41 -15.18 16.54
N VAL A 121 2.44 -14.91 15.64
CA VAL A 121 1.79 -13.58 15.51
C VAL A 121 1.07 -13.24 16.80
N ARG A 122 0.31 -14.18 17.37
CA ARG A 122 -0.42 -13.97 18.62
C ARG A 122 0.52 -13.61 19.77
N LYS A 123 1.55 -14.42 20.03
CA LYS A 123 2.52 -14.17 21.11
C LYS A 123 3.22 -12.82 20.96
N MET A 124 3.58 -12.45 19.75
CA MET A 124 4.23 -11.17 19.46
C MET A 124 3.27 -10.00 19.73
N LEU A 125 2.03 -10.07 19.28
CA LEU A 125 1.03 -9.03 19.50
C LEU A 125 0.65 -8.90 21.00
N GLU A 126 0.55 -10.02 21.72
CA GLU A 126 0.36 -10.06 23.16
C GLU A 126 1.53 -9.40 23.91
N PHE A 127 2.76 -9.70 23.52
CA PHE A 127 3.97 -9.12 24.11
C PHE A 127 3.99 -7.60 24.01
N TYR A 128 3.61 -7.04 22.83
CA TYR A 128 3.52 -5.60 22.62
C TYR A 128 2.18 -4.98 23.01
N GLN A 129 1.26 -5.75 23.60
CA GLN A 129 -0.10 -5.33 23.98
C GLN A 129 -0.92 -4.71 22.82
N VAL A 130 -0.69 -5.17 21.62
CA VAL A 130 -1.40 -4.74 20.40
C VAL A 130 -2.73 -5.49 20.28
N LYS A 131 -3.83 -4.78 20.10
CA LYS A 131 -5.14 -5.39 19.88
C LYS A 131 -5.24 -5.94 18.45
N HIS A 132 -5.40 -7.26 18.31
CA HIS A 132 -5.64 -7.90 17.03
C HIS A 132 -7.14 -8.00 16.76
N HIS A 133 -7.60 -7.32 15.73
CA HIS A 133 -8.98 -7.40 15.24
C HIS A 133 -9.02 -8.20 13.94
N ARG A 134 -9.83 -9.26 13.94
CA ARG A 134 -10.04 -10.09 12.76
C ARG A 134 -11.31 -9.65 12.06
N SER A 135 -11.26 -9.45 10.75
CA SER A 135 -12.47 -9.21 9.95
C SER A 135 -13.26 -10.53 9.83
N LEU A 136 -14.55 -10.47 10.15
CA LEU A 136 -15.43 -11.62 9.89
C LEU A 136 -15.65 -11.77 8.38
N PRO A 137 -15.80 -13.02 7.85
CA PRO A 137 -16.01 -13.26 6.42
C PRO A 137 -17.18 -12.48 5.81
N TYR A 138 -18.21 -12.20 6.61
CA TYR A 138 -19.39 -11.42 6.21
C TYR A 138 -19.28 -9.91 6.42
N TYR A 139 -18.18 -9.41 7.02
CA TYR A 139 -17.92 -8.00 7.28
C TYR A 139 -16.51 -7.62 6.79
N SER A 140 -16.22 -7.89 5.54
CA SER A 140 -14.98 -7.51 4.85
C SER A 140 -14.74 -5.98 4.83
N GLN A 141 -15.78 -5.19 5.06
CA GLN A 141 -15.73 -3.72 5.10
C GLN A 141 -14.67 -3.16 6.07
N ARG A 142 -14.33 -3.90 7.15
CA ARG A 142 -13.26 -3.48 8.08
C ARG A 142 -11.86 -3.51 7.47
N ASN A 143 -11.64 -4.34 6.45
CA ASN A 143 -10.37 -4.42 5.71
C ASN A 143 -10.43 -3.75 4.32
N GLY A 144 -11.54 -3.11 3.99
CA GLY A 144 -11.75 -2.51 2.67
C GLY A 144 -10.70 -1.48 2.25
N GLN A 145 -10.06 -0.80 3.20
CA GLN A 145 -8.93 0.09 2.90
C GLN A 145 -7.69 -0.69 2.46
N ALA A 146 -7.36 -1.79 3.15
CA ALA A 146 -6.25 -2.64 2.77
C ALA A 146 -6.50 -3.29 1.39
N GLU A 147 -7.72 -3.77 1.14
CA GLU A 147 -8.11 -4.33 -0.16
C GLU A 147 -8.00 -3.29 -1.30
N ALA A 148 -8.46 -2.06 -1.08
CA ALA A 148 -8.34 -0.97 -2.06
C ALA A 148 -6.87 -0.62 -2.34
N THR A 149 -6.04 -0.62 -1.29
CA THR A 149 -4.59 -0.43 -1.38
C THR A 149 -3.96 -1.53 -2.22
N ASN A 150 -4.29 -2.80 -1.93
CA ASN A 150 -3.76 -3.95 -2.65
C ASN A 150 -4.10 -3.92 -4.14
N LYS A 151 -5.35 -3.58 -4.49
CA LYS A 151 -5.75 -3.40 -5.88
C LYS A 151 -4.88 -2.34 -6.59
N THR A 152 -4.58 -1.25 -5.91
CA THR A 152 -3.71 -0.19 -6.45
C THR A 152 -2.27 -0.67 -6.61
N LEU A 153 -1.71 -1.35 -5.61
CA LEU A 153 -0.35 -1.90 -5.67
C LEU A 153 -0.21 -2.91 -6.80
N ILE A 154 -1.17 -3.84 -6.93
CA ILE A 154 -1.16 -4.85 -8.00
C ILE A 154 -1.17 -4.17 -9.38
N LYS A 155 -1.98 -3.12 -9.57
CA LYS A 155 -2.01 -2.37 -10.84
C LYS A 155 -0.66 -1.73 -11.16
N ILE A 156 0.00 -1.11 -10.17
CA ILE A 156 1.32 -0.49 -10.36
C ILE A 156 2.35 -1.58 -10.68
N ILE A 157 2.33 -2.70 -9.93
CA ILE A 157 3.22 -3.85 -10.15
C ILE A 157 3.04 -4.40 -11.57
N SER A 158 1.79 -4.66 -11.99
CA SER A 158 1.50 -5.20 -13.32
C SER A 158 2.02 -4.28 -14.43
N LYS A 159 1.86 -2.97 -14.26
CA LYS A 159 2.35 -1.98 -15.21
C LYS A 159 3.87 -1.97 -15.28
N MET A 160 4.54 -1.94 -14.14
CA MET A 160 6.01 -1.95 -14.09
C MET A 160 6.61 -3.26 -14.64
N SER A 161 5.96 -4.40 -14.38
CA SER A 161 6.42 -5.69 -14.90
C SER A 161 6.24 -5.85 -16.42
N GLN A 162 5.40 -5.03 -17.05
CA GLN A 162 5.28 -4.96 -18.51
C GLN A 162 6.36 -4.08 -19.15
N GLU A 163 6.77 -3.02 -18.46
CA GLU A 163 7.70 -2.02 -18.97
C GLU A 163 9.17 -2.39 -18.69
N TYR A 164 9.43 -3.10 -17.59
CA TYR A 164 10.79 -3.39 -17.12
C TYR A 164 11.06 -4.88 -16.97
N THR A 165 12.27 -5.29 -17.32
CA THR A 165 12.76 -6.64 -17.08
C THR A 165 13.03 -6.88 -15.60
N GLY A 166 12.96 -8.12 -15.16
CA GLY A 166 13.13 -8.49 -13.76
C GLY A 166 11.82 -8.75 -13.06
N GLY A 167 11.56 -9.67 -12.30
CA GLY A 167 10.27 -10.03 -11.72
C GLY A 167 9.71 -8.95 -10.78
N TRP A 168 8.42 -8.98 -10.56
CA TRP A 168 7.67 -8.02 -9.76
C TRP A 168 8.27 -7.74 -8.36
N ALA A 169 8.92 -8.72 -7.75
CA ALA A 169 9.52 -8.56 -6.41
C ALA A 169 10.66 -7.54 -6.39
N MET A 170 11.42 -7.42 -7.49
CA MET A 170 12.49 -6.41 -7.61
C MET A 170 11.94 -4.99 -7.77
N HIS A 171 10.74 -4.85 -8.33
CA HIS A 171 10.11 -3.55 -8.54
C HIS A 171 9.29 -3.07 -7.33
N LEU A 172 9.07 -3.93 -6.33
CA LEU A 172 8.25 -3.59 -5.16
C LEU A 172 8.69 -2.30 -4.43
N PRO A 173 9.99 -2.01 -4.23
CA PRO A 173 10.42 -0.72 -3.65
C PRO A 173 9.98 0.48 -4.49
N ASN A 174 10.09 0.41 -5.81
CA ASN A 174 9.67 1.48 -6.73
C ASN A 174 8.14 1.65 -6.74
N VAL A 175 7.40 0.55 -6.64
CA VAL A 175 5.93 0.55 -6.50
C VAL A 175 5.52 1.27 -5.21
N LEU A 176 6.17 0.94 -4.10
CA LEU A 176 5.94 1.60 -2.81
C LEU A 176 6.29 3.08 -2.87
N TYR A 177 7.40 3.44 -3.50
CA TYR A 177 7.79 4.82 -3.72
C TYR A 177 6.70 5.58 -4.49
N ALA A 178 6.26 5.07 -5.63
CA ALA A 178 5.19 5.67 -6.44
C ALA A 178 3.88 5.79 -5.66
N TYR A 179 3.50 4.75 -4.91
CA TYR A 179 2.29 4.75 -4.09
C TYR A 179 2.34 5.81 -2.99
N ARG A 180 3.45 5.88 -2.24
CA ARG A 180 3.62 6.78 -1.09
C ARG A 180 3.65 8.26 -1.49
N ASN A 181 4.09 8.55 -2.71
CA ASN A 181 4.23 9.90 -3.23
C ASN A 181 3.05 10.37 -4.08
N SER A 182 2.07 9.51 -4.33
CA SER A 182 0.85 9.88 -5.06
C SER A 182 -0.24 10.35 -4.10
N PRO A 183 -0.85 11.53 -4.31
CA PRO A 183 -1.98 12.00 -3.51
C PRO A 183 -3.13 10.98 -3.51
N LYS A 184 -3.77 10.80 -2.36
CA LYS A 184 -4.91 9.90 -2.19
C LYS A 184 -6.19 10.71 -2.17
N SER A 185 -7.21 10.28 -2.93
CA SER A 185 -8.50 10.97 -2.98
C SER A 185 -9.17 11.09 -1.61
N ALA A 186 -8.93 10.12 -0.72
CA ALA A 186 -9.51 10.12 0.62
C ALA A 186 -8.91 11.15 1.58
N THR A 187 -7.68 11.60 1.35
CA THR A 187 -6.97 12.54 2.25
C THR A 187 -6.64 13.87 1.57
N GLY A 188 -6.62 13.90 0.23
CA GLY A 188 -6.14 15.04 -0.57
C GLY A 188 -4.62 15.18 -0.59
N PHE A 189 -3.89 14.42 0.21
CA PHE A 189 -2.44 14.47 0.38
C PHE A 189 -1.76 13.17 -0.01
N SER A 190 -0.45 13.23 -0.26
CA SER A 190 0.36 12.03 -0.40
C SER A 190 0.58 11.37 0.97
N PRO A 191 0.67 10.04 1.06
CA PRO A 191 1.07 9.38 2.30
C PRO A 191 2.41 9.88 2.84
N PHE A 192 3.33 10.23 1.95
CA PHE A 192 4.65 10.75 2.32
C PHE A 192 4.52 12.10 3.04
N SER A 193 3.73 13.03 2.51
CA SER A 193 3.56 14.34 3.15
C SER A 193 2.83 14.26 4.49
N LEU A 194 1.90 13.31 4.66
CA LEU A 194 1.22 13.08 5.93
C LEU A 194 2.13 12.45 7.01
N VAL A 195 3.17 11.71 6.60
CA VAL A 195 4.13 11.09 7.54
C VAL A 195 5.29 12.02 7.87
N TYR A 196 5.83 12.73 6.88
CA TYR A 196 7.06 13.52 7.03
C TYR A 196 6.83 15.04 7.05
N GLY A 197 5.60 15.50 6.82
CA GLY A 197 5.25 16.93 6.82
C GLY A 197 5.69 17.71 5.59
N THR A 198 6.29 17.03 4.60
CA THR A 198 6.78 17.63 3.35
C THR A 198 6.58 16.69 2.18
N GLU A 199 6.50 17.22 0.98
CA GLU A 199 6.49 16.40 -0.24
C GLU A 199 7.90 15.86 -0.57
N VAL A 200 7.94 14.68 -1.18
CA VAL A 200 9.21 14.08 -1.60
C VAL A 200 9.86 14.88 -2.72
N ILE A 201 11.17 15.00 -2.65
CA ILE A 201 11.97 15.49 -3.78
C ILE A 201 12.22 14.31 -4.72
N SER A 202 11.69 14.39 -5.94
CA SER A 202 11.85 13.32 -6.92
C SER A 202 13.23 13.35 -7.56
N PRO A 203 13.79 12.21 -8.04
CA PRO A 203 15.04 12.20 -8.78
C PRO A 203 15.04 13.15 -9.99
N ALA A 204 13.88 13.32 -10.66
CA ALA A 204 13.75 14.26 -11.77
C ALA A 204 13.93 15.72 -11.34
N GLU A 205 13.54 16.08 -10.13
CA GLU A 205 13.73 17.45 -9.59
C GLU A 205 15.21 17.74 -9.25
N VAL A 206 15.96 16.72 -8.90
CA VAL A 206 17.40 16.83 -8.66
C VAL A 206 18.16 16.97 -9.97
N MET A 207 17.75 16.23 -10.99
CA MET A 207 18.40 16.27 -12.32
C MET A 207 18.11 17.56 -13.10
N THR A 208 16.92 18.09 -12.93
CA THR A 208 16.47 19.36 -13.52
C THR A 208 16.11 20.31 -12.37
N LEU A 209 17.12 21.04 -11.89
CA LEU A 209 17.01 21.95 -10.74
C LEU A 209 15.65 22.66 -10.70
N SER A 210 14.75 22.18 -9.86
CA SER A 210 13.46 22.85 -9.61
C SER A 210 13.66 23.95 -8.58
N LEU A 211 12.80 24.98 -8.61
CA LEU A 211 12.83 26.07 -7.62
C LEU A 211 12.73 25.59 -6.15
N ARG A 212 12.31 24.35 -5.93
CA ARG A 212 12.20 23.75 -4.60
C ARG A 212 13.54 23.12 -4.12
N VAL A 213 14.47 22.86 -5.02
CA VAL A 213 15.79 22.25 -4.75
C VAL A 213 16.89 23.30 -4.79
N MET A 214 16.62 24.47 -5.37
CA MET A 214 17.47 25.67 -5.34
C MET A 214 17.36 26.38 -3.99
#